data_9a3f59960c4cf87fe42197078a6d4357
#
_entry.id   9a3f59960c4cf87fe42197078a6d4357
#
_cell.length_a   1.000
_cell.length_b   1.000
_cell.length_c   1.000
_cell.angle_alpha   90.00
_cell.angle_beta   90.00
_cell.angle_gamma   90.00
#
_symmetry.space_group_name_H-M   'P 1'
#
loop_
_entity.id
_entity.type
_entity.pdbx_description
1 polymer ?
#
loop_
_entity_poly.entity_id
_entity_poly.type
_entity_poly.pdbx_seq_one_letter_code
_entity_poly.pdbx_strand_id
1 'polypeptide(L)'
;HVWQEDEGFQKSKILNKALKACRAEYVIMTDGDCIPRKDFVEVHQCNKAAGHFISGGYFMLPMNISQIITKEDIEEQNCFNIKWLEAQGIAKKFKSAKLTAKGHVSKFLNSWTPTNASWNGHNSSGWKVDILRINGFDERMQYGGQDRELGERLVNSGIKPIQLRYSAICVHLDHKRGYKTEASIHKNKFIRKEVKKTRSSWTDYGLIKK
;
A
#
# COMPACT_ATOMS: atom_id res chain seq x y z
N HIS A 1 6.34 10.81 15.90
CA HIS A 1 6.20 11.62 14.68
C HIS A 1 7.56 11.80 14.01
N VAL A 2 7.63 11.58 12.70
CA VAL A 2 8.82 11.82 11.87
C VAL A 2 8.46 12.90 10.86
N TRP A 3 9.27 13.95 10.85
CA TRP A 3 9.03 15.13 10.01
C TRP A 3 10.17 15.37 9.01
N GLN A 4 9.87 16.01 7.91
CA GLN A 4 10.83 16.57 6.97
C GLN A 4 10.24 17.81 6.29
N GLU A 5 11.11 18.65 5.78
CA GLU A 5 10.73 19.81 4.98
C GLU A 5 10.03 19.38 3.69
N ASP A 6 9.00 20.13 3.28
CA ASP A 6 8.27 19.87 2.03
C ASP A 6 9.04 20.47 0.84
N GLU A 7 9.78 19.61 0.17
CA GLU A 7 10.48 19.92 -1.07
C GLU A 7 9.83 19.18 -2.26
N GLY A 8 8.51 19.07 -2.24
CA GLY A 8 7.71 18.32 -3.19
C GLY A 8 7.57 16.84 -2.83
N PHE A 9 7.25 15.99 -3.81
CA PHE A 9 6.93 14.58 -3.52
C PHE A 9 8.18 13.78 -3.13
N GLN A 10 8.42 13.64 -1.83
CA GLN A 10 9.55 12.92 -1.25
C GLN A 10 9.11 11.75 -0.33
N LYS A 11 8.04 11.03 -0.72
CA LYS A 11 7.49 9.93 0.07
C LYS A 11 8.53 8.84 0.37
N SER A 12 9.39 8.47 -0.58
CA SER A 12 10.46 7.48 -0.36
C SER A 12 11.41 7.90 0.76
N LYS A 13 11.78 9.18 0.81
CA LYS A 13 12.69 9.73 1.83
C LYS A 13 12.08 9.70 3.24
N ILE A 14 10.81 10.13 3.39
CA ILE A 14 10.15 10.10 4.71
C ILE A 14 9.87 8.68 5.18
N LEU A 15 9.54 7.75 4.28
CA LEU A 15 9.36 6.34 4.63
C LEU A 15 10.67 5.69 5.10
N ASN A 16 11.80 6.02 4.48
CA ASN A 16 13.12 5.59 4.93
C ASN A 16 13.46 6.15 6.33
N LYS A 17 13.17 7.44 6.60
CA LYS A 17 13.32 8.02 7.95
C LYS A 17 12.43 7.30 8.97
N ALA A 18 11.17 7.02 8.61
CA ALA A 18 10.23 6.30 9.46
C ALA A 18 10.72 4.87 9.76
N LEU A 19 11.26 4.15 8.77
CA LEU A 19 11.86 2.82 8.96
C LEU A 19 13.04 2.86 9.94
N LYS A 20 13.89 3.88 9.86
CA LYS A 20 15.01 4.06 10.84
C LYS A 20 14.48 4.30 12.26
N ALA A 21 13.45 5.13 12.40
CA ALA A 21 12.87 5.47 13.70
C ALA A 21 11.98 4.35 14.30
N CYS A 22 11.45 3.46 13.46
CA CYS A 22 10.58 2.39 13.88
C CYS A 22 11.32 1.38 14.77
N ARG A 23 10.75 1.05 15.94
CA ARG A 23 11.31 0.05 16.88
C ARG A 23 10.77 -1.36 16.63
N ALA A 24 9.60 -1.48 15.97
CA ALA A 24 8.96 -2.76 15.72
C ALA A 24 9.69 -3.54 14.61
N GLU A 25 9.67 -4.85 14.72
CA GLU A 25 10.27 -5.76 13.72
C GLU A 25 9.38 -5.95 12.49
N TYR A 26 8.06 -5.80 12.66
CA TYR A 26 7.07 -5.92 11.59
C TYR A 26 6.37 -4.58 11.38
N VAL A 27 6.29 -4.12 10.14
CA VAL A 27 5.71 -2.83 9.79
C VAL A 27 4.48 -3.00 8.89
N ILE A 28 3.47 -2.19 9.15
CA ILE A 28 2.27 -2.05 8.31
C ILE A 28 2.29 -0.63 7.76
N MET A 29 2.13 -0.48 6.45
CA MET A 29 2.09 0.82 5.79
C MET A 29 0.69 1.09 5.25
N THR A 30 0.20 2.30 5.52
CA THR A 30 -1.02 2.86 4.95
C THR A 30 -0.83 4.34 4.64
N ASP A 31 -1.63 4.89 3.74
CA ASP A 31 -1.60 6.31 3.39
C ASP A 31 -2.57 7.11 4.28
N GLY A 32 -2.33 8.40 4.45
CA GLY A 32 -3.15 9.27 5.29
C GLY A 32 -4.57 9.52 4.74
N ASP A 33 -4.80 9.18 3.48
CA ASP A 33 -6.09 9.22 2.78
C ASP A 33 -6.78 7.84 2.70
N CYS A 34 -6.30 6.89 3.51
CA CYS A 34 -6.86 5.55 3.61
C CYS A 34 -7.51 5.31 4.96
N ILE A 35 -8.78 4.88 4.95
CA ILE A 35 -9.51 4.46 6.13
C ILE A 35 -9.37 2.95 6.26
N PRO A 36 -8.66 2.42 7.28
CA PRO A 36 -8.53 0.99 7.48
C PRO A 36 -9.84 0.39 8.02
N ARG A 37 -10.19 -0.82 7.57
CA ARG A 37 -11.28 -1.59 8.18
C ARG A 37 -10.87 -1.97 9.60
N LYS A 38 -11.83 -2.05 10.54
CA LYS A 38 -11.57 -2.28 11.97
C LYS A 38 -10.69 -3.49 12.29
N ASP A 39 -10.67 -4.52 11.44
CA ASP A 39 -9.85 -5.71 11.57
C ASP A 39 -8.50 -5.63 10.81
N PHE A 40 -8.16 -4.47 10.27
CA PHE A 40 -7.01 -4.26 9.38
C PHE A 40 -5.69 -4.73 10.00
N VAL A 41 -5.38 -4.28 11.22
CA VAL A 41 -4.14 -4.64 11.92
C VAL A 41 -4.13 -6.13 12.28
N GLU A 42 -5.25 -6.65 12.77
CA GLU A 42 -5.41 -8.06 13.12
C GLU A 42 -5.15 -8.97 11.92
N VAL A 43 -5.75 -8.66 10.77
CA VAL A 43 -5.56 -9.44 9.53
C VAL A 43 -4.10 -9.46 9.11
N HIS A 44 -3.39 -8.32 9.16
CA HIS A 44 -1.96 -8.28 8.86
C HIS A 44 -1.15 -9.12 9.86
N GLN A 45 -1.44 -9.02 11.16
CA GLN A 45 -0.75 -9.76 12.20
C GLN A 45 -0.97 -11.28 12.11
N CYS A 46 -2.19 -11.71 11.85
CA CYS A 46 -2.53 -13.14 11.75
C CYS A 46 -1.96 -13.81 10.47
N ASN A 47 -1.63 -13.02 9.44
CA ASN A 47 -1.14 -13.56 8.16
C ASN A 47 0.34 -13.28 7.90
N LYS A 48 1.06 -12.64 8.85
CA LYS A 48 2.50 -12.43 8.71
C LYS A 48 3.25 -13.76 8.69
N ALA A 49 4.22 -13.89 7.79
CA ALA A 49 5.06 -15.07 7.69
C ALA A 49 6.50 -14.65 7.39
N ALA A 50 7.47 -15.42 7.92
CA ALA A 50 8.89 -15.21 7.62
C ALA A 50 9.15 -15.36 6.11
N GLY A 51 9.98 -14.48 5.54
CA GLY A 51 10.28 -14.48 4.11
C GLY A 51 9.12 -14.04 3.22
N HIS A 52 8.10 -13.37 3.79
CA HIS A 52 6.95 -12.88 3.04
C HIS A 52 6.61 -11.43 3.38
N PHE A 53 6.04 -10.73 2.39
CA PHE A 53 5.32 -9.49 2.61
C PHE A 53 3.85 -9.63 2.22
N ILE A 54 2.98 -8.84 2.81
CA ILE A 54 1.54 -8.83 2.55
C ILE A 54 1.18 -7.67 1.62
N SER A 55 0.37 -7.96 0.61
CA SER A 55 -0.29 -7.01 -0.28
C SER A 55 -1.78 -7.04 -0.02
N GLY A 56 -2.30 -6.00 0.62
CA GLY A 56 -3.73 -5.86 0.90
C GLY A 56 -4.51 -5.27 -0.27
N GLY A 57 -5.80 -5.07 -0.04
CA GLY A 57 -6.71 -4.50 -1.02
C GLY A 57 -7.24 -3.13 -0.60
N TYR A 58 -7.84 -2.44 -1.57
CA TYR A 58 -8.52 -1.19 -1.30
C TYR A 58 -9.81 -1.08 -2.11
N PHE A 59 -10.69 -0.20 -1.63
CA PHE A 59 -11.86 0.25 -2.34
C PHE A 59 -11.78 1.77 -2.49
N MET A 60 -11.75 2.26 -3.74
CA MET A 60 -11.68 3.70 -4.02
C MET A 60 -13.08 4.30 -3.91
N LEU A 61 -13.25 5.29 -3.02
CA LEU A 61 -14.44 6.14 -3.02
C LEU A 61 -14.34 7.20 -4.12
N PRO A 62 -15.45 7.57 -4.75
CA PRO A 62 -15.47 8.70 -5.66
C PRO A 62 -15.35 10.02 -4.89
N MET A 63 -14.93 11.09 -5.59
CA MET A 63 -14.64 12.40 -5.02
C MET A 63 -15.80 12.98 -4.20
N ASN A 64 -17.02 12.90 -4.72
CA ASN A 64 -18.20 13.44 -4.04
C ASN A 64 -18.45 12.81 -2.66
N ILE A 65 -18.20 11.51 -2.50
CA ILE A 65 -18.34 10.83 -1.20
C ILE A 65 -17.12 11.08 -0.33
N SER A 66 -15.92 11.10 -0.92
CA SER A 66 -14.67 11.39 -0.20
C SER A 66 -14.69 12.77 0.48
N GLN A 67 -15.47 13.74 -0.06
CA GLN A 67 -15.60 15.08 0.49
C GLN A 67 -16.63 15.22 1.61
N ILE A 68 -17.61 14.32 1.69
CA ILE A 68 -18.71 14.41 2.66
C ILE A 68 -18.57 13.43 3.84
N ILE A 69 -17.64 12.49 3.75
CA ILE A 69 -17.43 11.50 4.82
C ILE A 69 -17.03 12.20 6.12
N THR A 70 -17.71 11.87 7.20
CA THR A 70 -17.49 12.48 8.51
C THR A 70 -16.61 11.61 9.39
N LYS A 71 -16.17 12.15 10.53
CA LYS A 71 -15.43 11.39 11.55
C LYS A 71 -16.29 10.25 12.10
N GLU A 72 -17.58 10.50 12.32
CA GLU A 72 -18.55 9.51 12.79
C GLU A 72 -18.69 8.37 11.79
N ASP A 73 -18.76 8.65 10.48
CA ASP A 73 -18.80 7.60 9.44
C ASP A 73 -17.57 6.72 9.46
N ILE A 74 -16.40 7.29 9.78
CA ILE A 74 -15.15 6.54 9.91
C ILE A 74 -15.17 5.67 11.15
N GLU A 75 -15.56 6.19 12.31
CA GLU A 75 -15.61 5.49 13.59
C GLU A 75 -16.63 4.35 13.57
N GLU A 76 -17.80 4.58 12.98
CA GLU A 76 -18.85 3.58 12.78
C GLU A 76 -18.59 2.64 11.61
N GLN A 77 -17.53 2.88 10.82
CA GLN A 77 -17.17 2.09 9.63
C GLN A 77 -18.26 2.09 8.54
N ASN A 78 -19.03 3.17 8.44
CA ASN A 78 -20.10 3.33 7.45
C ASN A 78 -19.59 3.17 6.01
N CYS A 79 -18.38 3.65 5.72
CA CYS A 79 -17.72 3.50 4.41
C CYS A 79 -17.44 2.04 3.99
N PHE A 80 -17.58 1.07 4.90
CA PHE A 80 -17.52 -0.37 4.59
C PHE A 80 -18.91 -1.01 4.48
N ASN A 81 -19.99 -0.27 4.71
CA ASN A 81 -21.36 -0.75 4.62
C ASN A 81 -21.93 -0.49 3.21
N ILE A 82 -22.29 -1.57 2.50
CA ILE A 82 -22.81 -1.46 1.13
C ILE A 82 -24.10 -0.64 1.08
N LYS A 83 -25.03 -0.82 2.05
CA LYS A 83 -26.29 -0.07 2.08
C LYS A 83 -26.05 1.42 2.25
N TRP A 84 -25.09 1.80 3.11
CA TRP A 84 -24.71 3.19 3.28
C TRP A 84 -24.12 3.76 1.97
N LEU A 85 -23.23 3.02 1.31
CA LEU A 85 -22.63 3.41 0.04
C LEU A 85 -23.69 3.55 -1.07
N GLU A 86 -24.67 2.66 -1.12
CA GLU A 86 -25.79 2.72 -2.07
C GLU A 86 -26.66 3.96 -1.80
N ALA A 87 -26.92 4.30 -0.53
CA ALA A 87 -27.62 5.53 -0.15
C ALA A 87 -26.86 6.81 -0.56
N GLN A 88 -25.51 6.73 -0.63
CA GLN A 88 -24.67 7.81 -1.16
C GLN A 88 -24.54 7.78 -2.70
N GLY A 89 -25.28 6.92 -3.40
CA GLY A 89 -25.31 6.84 -4.86
C GLY A 89 -24.24 5.92 -5.48
N ILE A 90 -23.54 5.11 -4.72
CA ILE A 90 -22.60 4.11 -5.27
C ILE A 90 -23.37 2.85 -5.66
N ALA A 91 -23.45 2.56 -6.95
CA ALA A 91 -24.03 1.31 -7.44
C ALA A 91 -23.21 0.11 -6.96
N LYS A 92 -23.91 -0.94 -6.49
CA LYS A 92 -23.30 -2.23 -6.13
C LYS A 92 -22.62 -2.84 -7.35
N LYS A 93 -21.33 -3.13 -7.22
CA LYS A 93 -20.50 -3.75 -8.26
C LYS A 93 -19.77 -4.96 -7.67
N PHE A 94 -19.26 -5.85 -8.54
CA PHE A 94 -18.41 -6.96 -8.09
C PHE A 94 -17.26 -6.51 -7.18
N LYS A 95 -16.68 -5.34 -7.45
CA LYS A 95 -15.62 -4.74 -6.61
C LYS A 95 -16.07 -4.47 -5.17
N SER A 96 -17.37 -4.30 -4.92
CA SER A 96 -17.92 -4.09 -3.57
C SER A 96 -17.79 -5.34 -2.68
N ALA A 97 -17.60 -6.54 -3.27
CA ALA A 97 -17.31 -7.75 -2.52
C ALA A 97 -16.05 -7.64 -1.65
N LYS A 98 -15.09 -6.76 -1.99
CA LYS A 98 -13.92 -6.49 -1.16
C LYS A 98 -14.29 -5.97 0.23
N LEU A 99 -15.36 -5.16 0.33
CA LEU A 99 -15.77 -4.53 1.59
C LEU A 99 -16.39 -5.53 2.56
N THR A 100 -17.09 -6.55 2.03
CA THR A 100 -17.93 -7.46 2.81
C THR A 100 -17.42 -8.89 2.89
N ALA A 101 -16.50 -9.29 2.02
CA ALA A 101 -15.95 -10.64 2.06
C ALA A 101 -15.20 -10.89 3.38
N LYS A 102 -15.56 -12.00 4.07
CA LYS A 102 -14.95 -12.43 5.33
C LYS A 102 -14.74 -13.94 5.33
N GLY A 103 -13.92 -14.43 6.25
CA GLY A 103 -13.72 -15.86 6.49
C GLY A 103 -13.31 -16.64 5.23
N HIS A 104 -14.00 -17.74 4.96
CA HIS A 104 -13.70 -18.62 3.83
C HIS A 104 -13.91 -17.95 2.47
N VAL A 105 -14.91 -17.04 2.34
CA VAL A 105 -15.18 -16.31 1.11
C VAL A 105 -14.01 -15.40 0.74
N SER A 106 -13.48 -14.65 1.69
CA SER A 106 -12.33 -13.78 1.43
C SER A 106 -11.07 -14.59 1.09
N LYS A 107 -10.84 -15.73 1.76
CA LYS A 107 -9.73 -16.64 1.45
C LYS A 107 -9.83 -17.18 0.02
N PHE A 108 -11.02 -17.66 -0.37
CA PHE A 108 -11.27 -18.14 -1.72
C PHE A 108 -11.02 -17.05 -2.76
N LEU A 109 -11.56 -15.85 -2.56
CA LEU A 109 -11.40 -14.73 -3.49
C LEU A 109 -9.93 -14.24 -3.57
N ASN A 110 -9.17 -14.29 -2.47
CA ASN A 110 -7.73 -13.99 -2.49
C ASN A 110 -6.95 -14.96 -3.40
N SER A 111 -7.30 -16.24 -3.38
CA SER A 111 -6.62 -17.28 -4.16
C SER A 111 -7.05 -17.27 -5.62
N TRP A 112 -8.33 -17.03 -5.88
CA TRP A 112 -8.93 -17.16 -7.22
C TRP A 112 -8.71 -15.92 -8.09
N THR A 113 -8.46 -14.75 -7.50
CA THR A 113 -8.30 -13.51 -8.29
C THR A 113 -6.92 -13.48 -8.94
N PRO A 114 -6.81 -13.49 -10.28
CA PRO A 114 -5.54 -13.51 -11.01
C PRO A 114 -4.87 -12.13 -10.97
N THR A 115 -4.32 -11.78 -9.83
CA THR A 115 -3.63 -10.49 -9.64
C THR A 115 -2.26 -10.76 -9.03
N ASN A 116 -1.21 -10.25 -9.64
CA ASN A 116 0.12 -10.30 -9.05
C ASN A 116 0.16 -9.40 -7.82
N ALA A 117 0.42 -9.99 -6.66
CA ALA A 117 0.64 -9.25 -5.45
C ALA A 117 1.90 -8.39 -5.59
N SER A 118 1.80 -7.13 -5.26
CA SER A 118 2.90 -6.17 -5.26
C SER A 118 2.86 -5.37 -3.97
N TRP A 119 4.00 -4.87 -3.54
CA TRP A 119 3.99 -3.89 -2.46
C TRP A 119 3.20 -2.66 -2.94
N ASN A 120 2.25 -2.21 -2.14
CA ASN A 120 1.50 -0.99 -2.40
C ASN A 120 1.55 -0.09 -1.16
N GLY A 121 1.78 1.20 -1.34
CA GLY A 121 2.05 2.12 -0.24
C GLY A 121 0.87 2.36 0.70
N HIS A 122 -0.34 2.08 0.23
CA HIS A 122 -1.57 2.31 0.98
C HIS A 122 -2.05 1.10 1.79
N ASN A 123 -1.52 -0.09 1.53
CA ASN A 123 -1.92 -1.32 2.23
C ASN A 123 -0.93 -2.46 1.99
N SER A 124 0.20 -2.40 2.66
CA SER A 124 1.19 -3.49 2.66
C SER A 124 1.85 -3.63 4.01
N SER A 125 2.35 -4.81 4.30
CA SER A 125 3.14 -5.05 5.50
C SER A 125 4.25 -6.07 5.26
N GLY A 126 5.30 -5.99 6.08
CA GLY A 126 6.44 -6.88 5.95
C GLY A 126 7.41 -6.76 7.12
N TRP A 127 8.40 -7.63 7.15
CA TRP A 127 9.46 -7.59 8.15
C TRP A 127 10.41 -6.44 7.87
N LYS A 128 10.67 -5.63 8.88
CA LYS A 128 11.58 -4.49 8.80
C LYS A 128 12.96 -4.91 8.31
N VAL A 129 13.47 -6.04 8.81
CA VAL A 129 14.77 -6.58 8.43
C VAL A 129 14.86 -6.86 6.91
N ASP A 130 13.79 -7.33 6.29
CA ASP A 130 13.77 -7.61 4.84
C ASP A 130 13.82 -6.30 4.03
N ILE A 131 13.11 -5.27 4.49
CA ILE A 131 13.12 -3.93 3.86
C ILE A 131 14.50 -3.28 4.03
N LEU A 132 15.12 -3.41 5.21
CA LEU A 132 16.46 -2.87 5.47
C LEU A 132 17.52 -3.60 4.62
N ARG A 133 17.41 -4.93 4.46
CA ARG A 133 18.33 -5.75 3.67
C ARG A 133 18.41 -5.33 2.20
N ILE A 134 17.33 -4.79 1.63
CA ILE A 134 17.29 -4.26 0.27
C ILE A 134 17.55 -2.75 0.20
N ASN A 135 18.02 -2.14 1.31
CA ASN A 135 18.33 -0.74 1.46
C ASN A 135 17.11 0.22 1.43
N GLY A 136 15.92 -0.26 1.80
CA GLY A 136 14.71 0.58 1.89
C GLY A 136 14.19 1.06 0.53
N PHE A 137 13.52 2.21 0.53
CA PHE A 137 12.95 2.83 -0.66
C PHE A 137 14.02 3.58 -1.48
N ASP A 138 13.91 3.54 -2.81
CA ASP A 138 14.76 4.35 -3.71
C ASP A 138 14.31 5.82 -3.66
N GLU A 139 15.14 6.67 -3.08
CA GLU A 139 14.83 8.08 -2.84
C GLU A 139 14.90 8.96 -4.11
N ARG A 140 15.38 8.43 -5.23
CA ARG A 140 15.30 9.10 -6.53
C ARG A 140 13.88 9.13 -7.07
N MET A 141 13.03 8.21 -6.60
CA MET A 141 11.66 8.05 -7.09
C MET A 141 10.73 9.05 -6.43
N GLN A 142 10.05 9.80 -7.27
CA GLN A 142 8.94 10.67 -6.91
C GLN A 142 7.61 9.93 -7.06
N TYR A 143 6.52 10.64 -7.39
CA TYR A 143 5.21 10.02 -7.55
C TYR A 143 5.17 9.02 -8.70
N GLY A 144 4.63 7.83 -8.42
CA GLY A 144 4.27 6.83 -9.43
C GLY A 144 5.14 5.57 -9.42
N GLY A 145 4.78 4.60 -8.59
CA GLY A 145 5.32 3.24 -8.58
C GLY A 145 6.57 3.03 -7.73
N GLN A 146 6.90 3.96 -6.83
CA GLN A 146 7.98 3.81 -5.85
C GLN A 146 7.74 2.64 -4.88
N ASP A 147 6.48 2.40 -4.53
CA ASP A 147 6.02 1.27 -3.75
C ASP A 147 6.21 -0.06 -4.48
N ARG A 148 5.81 -0.11 -5.74
CA ARG A 148 5.97 -1.31 -6.58
C ARG A 148 7.44 -1.64 -6.83
N GLU A 149 8.28 -0.63 -6.96
CA GLU A 149 9.73 -0.81 -7.11
C GLU A 149 10.34 -1.49 -5.88
N LEU A 150 9.97 -1.05 -4.66
CA LEU A 150 10.36 -1.73 -3.43
C LEU A 150 9.92 -3.20 -3.44
N GLY A 151 8.66 -3.47 -3.82
CA GLY A 151 8.12 -4.82 -3.94
C GLY A 151 8.87 -5.69 -4.95
N GLU A 152 9.29 -5.12 -6.09
CA GLU A 152 10.09 -5.79 -7.10
C GLU A 152 11.46 -6.19 -6.55
N ARG A 153 12.13 -5.31 -5.77
CA ARG A 153 13.40 -5.64 -5.11
C ARG A 153 13.24 -6.66 -3.98
N LEU A 154 12.15 -6.59 -3.21
CA LEU A 154 11.84 -7.64 -2.22
C LEU A 154 11.71 -9.02 -2.88
N VAL A 155 10.95 -9.10 -3.99
CA VAL A 155 10.82 -10.36 -4.74
C VAL A 155 12.16 -10.82 -5.31
N ASN A 156 12.97 -9.93 -5.86
CA ASN A 156 14.30 -10.23 -6.36
C ASN A 156 15.25 -10.74 -5.25
N SER A 157 15.02 -10.33 -3.99
CA SER A 157 15.77 -10.82 -2.81
C SER A 157 15.26 -12.14 -2.24
N GLY A 158 14.23 -12.76 -2.86
CA GLY A 158 13.64 -14.02 -2.46
C GLY A 158 12.43 -13.90 -1.51
N ILE A 159 11.99 -12.68 -1.16
CA ILE A 159 10.79 -12.46 -0.34
C ILE A 159 9.54 -12.66 -1.19
N LYS A 160 8.61 -13.51 -0.73
CA LYS A 160 7.41 -13.87 -1.48
C LYS A 160 6.23 -12.97 -1.09
N PRO A 161 5.37 -12.57 -2.05
CA PRO A 161 4.15 -11.83 -1.74
C PRO A 161 3.02 -12.75 -1.28
N ILE A 162 2.26 -12.30 -0.27
CA ILE A 162 0.96 -12.88 0.12
C ILE A 162 -0.14 -11.91 -0.30
N GLN A 163 -1.09 -12.39 -1.10
CA GLN A 163 -2.22 -11.60 -1.56
C GLN A 163 -3.38 -11.68 -0.56
N LEU A 164 -3.72 -10.54 0.06
CA LEU A 164 -4.88 -10.44 0.98
C LEU A 164 -5.89 -9.38 0.52
N ARG A 165 -6.12 -9.31 -0.79
CA ARG A 165 -6.92 -8.28 -1.44
C ARG A 165 -8.37 -8.19 -0.97
N TYR A 166 -8.92 -9.26 -0.42
CA TYR A 166 -10.29 -9.34 0.11
C TYR A 166 -10.34 -9.50 1.63
N SER A 167 -9.19 -9.62 2.27
CA SER A 167 -9.10 -9.78 3.73
C SER A 167 -8.58 -8.52 4.41
N ALA A 168 -7.39 -8.02 4.02
CA ALA A 168 -6.83 -6.77 4.53
C ALA A 168 -7.32 -5.61 3.65
N ILE A 169 -8.31 -4.85 4.10
CA ILE A 169 -8.99 -3.84 3.29
C ILE A 169 -8.92 -2.47 3.93
N CYS A 170 -8.62 -1.47 3.10
CA CYS A 170 -8.87 -0.06 3.39
C CYS A 170 -9.79 0.56 2.33
N VAL A 171 -10.47 1.62 2.71
CA VAL A 171 -11.16 2.53 1.79
C VAL A 171 -10.22 3.68 1.50
N HIS A 172 -9.99 3.96 0.23
CA HIS A 172 -9.12 5.04 -0.23
C HIS A 172 -9.99 6.21 -0.66
N LEU A 173 -9.78 7.37 -0.06
CA LEU A 173 -10.45 8.61 -0.42
C LEU A 173 -9.89 9.15 -1.75
N ASP A 174 -10.75 9.70 -2.59
CA ASP A 174 -10.30 10.38 -3.80
C ASP A 174 -9.92 11.83 -3.50
N HIS A 175 -8.84 12.28 -4.11
CA HIS A 175 -8.32 13.64 -3.96
C HIS A 175 -7.58 14.10 -5.22
N LYS A 176 -7.38 15.42 -5.36
CA LYS A 176 -6.54 15.98 -6.42
C LYS A 176 -5.07 15.60 -6.21
N ARG A 177 -4.36 15.28 -7.31
CA ARG A 177 -2.94 14.83 -7.31
C ARG A 177 -2.07 15.84 -8.03
N GLY A 178 -1.91 17.03 -7.48
CA GLY A 178 -1.13 18.13 -8.06
C GLY A 178 0.37 17.84 -8.23
N TYR A 179 0.90 16.88 -7.49
CA TYR A 179 2.30 16.44 -7.54
C TYR A 179 2.60 15.42 -8.66
N LYS A 180 1.60 15.01 -9.43
CA LYS A 180 1.77 14.06 -10.54
C LYS A 180 2.33 14.79 -11.77
N THR A 181 3.55 14.44 -12.19
CA THR A 181 4.18 14.95 -13.40
C THR A 181 4.53 13.82 -14.36
N GLU A 182 4.50 14.08 -15.67
CA GLU A 182 4.89 13.09 -16.67
C GLU A 182 6.37 12.71 -16.54
N ALA A 183 7.22 13.69 -16.24
CA ALA A 183 8.64 13.47 -16.01
C ALA A 183 8.90 12.47 -14.86
N SER A 184 8.21 12.63 -13.72
CA SER A 184 8.36 11.71 -12.59
C SER A 184 7.89 10.29 -12.95
N ILE A 185 6.76 10.17 -13.64
CA ILE A 185 6.24 8.88 -14.08
C ILE A 185 7.19 8.19 -15.05
N HIS A 186 7.75 8.94 -16.03
CA HIS A 186 8.69 8.39 -17.00
C HIS A 186 9.98 7.92 -16.32
N LYS A 187 10.57 8.77 -15.45
CA LYS A 187 11.76 8.42 -14.65
C LYS A 187 11.53 7.15 -13.84
N ASN A 188 10.41 7.08 -13.11
CA ASN A 188 10.09 5.94 -12.26
C ASN A 188 9.85 4.66 -13.08
N LYS A 189 9.22 4.75 -14.25
CA LYS A 189 9.08 3.60 -15.16
C LYS A 189 10.46 3.10 -15.64
N PHE A 190 11.38 3.99 -15.93
CA PHE A 190 12.73 3.63 -16.32
C PHE A 190 13.47 2.88 -15.20
N ILE A 191 13.48 3.44 -13.97
CA ILE A 191 14.09 2.79 -12.78
C ILE A 191 13.52 1.38 -12.58
N ARG A 192 12.20 1.22 -12.60
CA ARG A 192 11.55 -0.09 -12.45
C ARG A 192 11.88 -1.06 -13.59
N LYS A 193 12.00 -0.57 -14.81
CA LYS A 193 12.42 -1.39 -15.96
C LYS A 193 13.83 -1.94 -15.75
N GLU A 194 14.76 -1.12 -15.26
CA GLU A 194 16.11 -1.55 -14.92
C GLU A 194 16.13 -2.57 -13.78
N VAL A 195 15.41 -2.33 -12.68
CA VAL A 195 15.28 -3.29 -11.57
C VAL A 195 14.80 -4.66 -12.06
N LYS A 196 13.80 -4.69 -12.95
CA LYS A 196 13.29 -5.94 -13.53
C LYS A 196 14.29 -6.62 -14.44
N LYS A 197 14.98 -5.85 -15.29
CA LYS A 197 15.97 -6.36 -16.26
C LYS A 197 17.18 -6.96 -15.54
N THR A 198 17.70 -6.26 -14.54
CA THR A 198 18.91 -6.66 -13.80
C THR A 198 18.62 -7.63 -12.66
N ARG A 199 17.35 -7.80 -12.29
CA ARG A 199 16.93 -8.54 -11.07
C ARG A 199 17.60 -8.01 -9.80
N SER A 200 17.93 -6.72 -9.77
CA SER A 200 18.55 -6.11 -8.60
C SER A 200 17.63 -6.19 -7.39
N SER A 201 18.18 -6.56 -6.24
CA SER A 201 17.52 -6.49 -4.94
C SER A 201 17.93 -5.27 -4.12
N TRP A 202 19.00 -4.58 -4.51
CA TRP A 202 19.58 -3.43 -3.83
C TRP A 202 19.37 -2.14 -4.61
N THR A 203 19.28 -1.01 -3.91
CA THR A 203 19.40 0.34 -4.50
C THR A 203 20.50 1.10 -3.78
N ASP A 204 21.35 1.81 -4.53
CA ASP A 204 22.39 2.69 -3.99
C ASP A 204 21.82 4.02 -3.45
N TYR A 205 20.52 4.26 -3.66
CA TYR A 205 19.82 5.50 -3.33
C TYR A 205 18.82 5.32 -2.18
N GLY A 206 19.03 4.33 -1.34
CA GLY A 206 18.16 4.01 -0.21
C GLY A 206 18.62 4.63 1.11
N LEU A 207 18.54 3.84 2.18
CA LEU A 207 18.94 4.19 3.54
C LEU A 207 20.43 4.47 3.70
N ILE A 208 21.25 3.71 2.97
CA ILE A 208 22.70 3.86 2.85
C ILE A 208 22.98 4.41 1.46
N LYS A 209 23.65 5.55 1.38
CA LYS A 209 24.09 6.15 0.11
C LYS A 209 25.46 5.60 -0.25
N LYS A 210 25.65 5.22 -1.50
CA LYS A 210 26.95 4.92 -2.09
C LYS A 210 27.35 6.01 -3.06
#